data_898a38d60ea42616dd04aedf4fc597e9
#
_entry.id   898a38d60ea42616dd04aedf4fc597e9
#
_cell.length_a   1.000
_cell.length_b   1.000
_cell.length_c   1.000
_cell.angle_alpha   90.00
_cell.angle_beta   90.00
_cell.angle_gamma   90.00
#
_symmetry.space_group_name_H-M   'P 1'
#
loop_
_entity.id
_entity.type
_entity.pdbx_description
1 polymer ?
#
loop_
_entity_poly.entity_id
_entity_poly.type
_entity_poly.pdbx_seq_one_letter_code
_entity_poly.pdbx_strand_id
1 'polypeptide(L)'
;MTSQALTLPLATLAQQTRTVARQFATLSSEARNHALESIATALDAAAPAILAANELDCQTALTEGLAKSLYSRLKLDTNKLKGAIAGVRDVARLPDPIGTVQLHRELDTGLVLQRIACPLGVLGVIFEARPDAVVQIASLAVKSGNGVILKGGKEAVRSCEALVEAIHQGLTQVGLDPAIVRLLTTREETLELLNLEESVDLIIPRGSNSFVRFVQDNTRIPVLGHAEGICHLYVDEAAELAKAVSITVDAKTQYPSACNTIETLLVHEAIASDFLPLVAAALQAQDVELRGDDRTRTILNIPAATEADWSTEYSDLILSVKVVETLTEAIAHINTYGSRHTEAIVTEDPQSAAQFMAQVDAAGTFHNCSTRFADGFRYGFGAEVGISTQKLPPRGPVGLEGLITYKYQLTGDGHIVATYSGNDARSFTHRDL
;
A
#
# COMPACT_ATOMS: atom_id res chain seq x y z
N MET A 1 27.53 31.06 22.71
CA MET A 1 28.14 30.09 21.76
C MET A 1 27.17 28.94 21.64
N THR A 2 26.29 29.02 20.67
CA THR A 2 25.35 27.94 20.35
C THR A 2 26.14 26.82 19.67
N SER A 3 26.28 25.70 20.31
CA SER A 3 26.80 24.45 19.75
C SER A 3 25.93 24.10 18.55
N GLN A 4 26.37 24.32 17.34
CA GLN A 4 25.84 23.61 16.18
C GLN A 4 26.15 22.14 16.40
N ALA A 5 25.16 21.37 16.80
CA ALA A 5 25.24 19.90 16.73
C ALA A 5 25.59 19.56 15.28
N LEU A 6 26.78 18.98 15.06
CA LEU A 6 27.20 18.47 13.76
C LEU A 6 26.19 17.39 13.37
N THR A 7 25.21 17.76 12.55
CA THR A 7 24.27 16.79 11.94
C THR A 7 25.11 15.89 11.03
N LEU A 8 25.10 14.59 11.30
CA LEU A 8 25.79 13.61 10.46
C LEU A 8 25.20 13.65 9.04
N PRO A 9 26.02 13.47 8.00
CA PRO A 9 25.52 13.33 6.63
C PRO A 9 24.43 12.26 6.53
N LEU A 10 23.41 12.47 5.72
CA LEU A 10 22.29 11.53 5.56
C LEU A 10 22.76 10.13 5.15
N ALA A 11 23.76 10.03 4.29
CA ALA A 11 24.38 8.75 3.91
C ALA A 11 24.93 7.99 5.13
N THR A 12 25.54 8.68 6.10
CA THR A 12 26.01 8.06 7.35
C THR A 12 24.84 7.57 8.20
N LEU A 13 23.78 8.36 8.33
CA LEU A 13 22.58 7.98 9.08
C LEU A 13 21.90 6.75 8.44
N ALA A 14 21.78 6.72 7.12
CA ALA A 14 21.21 5.59 6.38
C ALA A 14 22.05 4.32 6.56
N GLN A 15 23.38 4.42 6.53
CA GLN A 15 24.27 3.29 6.78
C GLN A 15 24.18 2.78 8.23
N GLN A 16 24.00 3.66 9.21
CA GLN A 16 23.72 3.25 10.60
C GLN A 16 22.40 2.50 10.69
N THR A 17 21.32 3.04 10.09
CA THR A 17 20.02 2.35 10.02
C THR A 17 20.14 0.98 9.38
N ARG A 18 20.91 0.83 8.29
CA ARG A 18 21.17 -0.46 7.65
C ARG A 18 21.91 -1.44 8.56
N THR A 19 22.87 -0.96 9.34
CA THR A 19 23.60 -1.77 10.32
C THR A 19 22.66 -2.29 11.42
N VAL A 20 21.82 -1.42 11.95
CA VAL A 20 20.83 -1.77 12.97
C VAL A 20 19.75 -2.71 12.40
N ALA A 21 19.30 -2.49 11.16
CA ALA A 21 18.32 -3.37 10.51
C ALA A 21 18.82 -4.82 10.38
N ARG A 22 20.13 -5.02 10.10
CA ARG A 22 20.74 -6.37 10.09
C ARG A 22 20.68 -7.06 11.47
N GLN A 23 20.77 -6.29 12.56
CA GLN A 23 20.61 -6.82 13.92
C GLN A 23 19.14 -7.18 14.21
N PHE A 24 18.20 -6.30 13.84
CA PHE A 24 16.77 -6.54 13.98
C PHE A 24 16.29 -7.77 13.18
N ALA A 25 16.87 -8.03 12.01
CA ALA A 25 16.58 -9.20 11.20
C ALA A 25 16.88 -10.54 11.90
N THR A 26 17.71 -10.53 12.94
CA THR A 26 18.07 -11.72 13.74
C THR A 26 17.33 -11.82 15.06
N LEU A 27 16.54 -10.83 15.44
CA LEU A 27 15.71 -10.86 16.64
C LEU A 27 14.61 -11.92 16.53
N SER A 28 14.25 -12.52 17.66
CA SER A 28 13.10 -13.42 17.71
C SER A 28 11.78 -12.65 17.53
N SER A 29 10.72 -13.36 17.15
CA SER A 29 9.36 -12.79 17.06
C SER A 29 8.93 -12.16 18.37
N GLU A 30 9.22 -12.82 19.50
CA GLU A 30 8.89 -12.35 20.85
C GLU A 30 9.60 -11.03 21.17
N ALA A 31 10.88 -10.90 20.79
CA ALA A 31 11.64 -9.67 21.00
C ALA A 31 11.06 -8.49 20.20
N ARG A 32 10.69 -8.72 18.92
CA ARG A 32 10.04 -7.70 18.11
C ARG A 32 8.64 -7.34 18.61
N ASN A 33 7.86 -8.34 19.07
CA ASN A 33 6.55 -8.10 19.66
C ASN A 33 6.64 -7.30 20.96
N HIS A 34 7.65 -7.61 21.80
CA HIS A 34 7.91 -6.85 23.02
C HIS A 34 8.31 -5.39 22.74
N ALA A 35 9.10 -5.17 21.68
CA ALA A 35 9.44 -3.83 21.21
C ALA A 35 8.18 -3.04 20.78
N LEU A 36 7.27 -3.67 20.02
CA LEU A 36 6.02 -3.06 19.61
C LEU A 36 5.11 -2.70 20.79
N GLU A 37 4.98 -3.56 21.79
CA GLU A 37 4.19 -3.24 22.99
C GLU A 37 4.82 -2.10 23.82
N SER A 38 6.17 -2.06 23.91
CA SER A 38 6.88 -0.94 24.53
C SER A 38 6.68 0.38 23.76
N ILE A 39 6.72 0.34 22.42
CA ILE A 39 6.39 1.49 21.57
C ILE A 39 4.96 1.95 21.82
N ALA A 40 3.98 1.04 21.83
CA ALA A 40 2.59 1.38 22.08
C ALA A 40 2.41 2.05 23.45
N THR A 41 3.08 1.53 24.49
CA THR A 41 3.06 2.08 25.85
C THR A 41 3.70 3.48 25.90
N ALA A 42 4.82 3.69 25.21
CA ALA A 42 5.49 4.99 25.15
C ALA A 42 4.65 6.03 24.40
N LEU A 43 3.96 5.63 23.31
CA LEU A 43 3.02 6.48 22.58
C LEU A 43 1.81 6.87 23.44
N ASP A 44 1.25 5.94 24.21
CA ASP A 44 0.17 6.23 25.17
C ASP A 44 0.62 7.27 26.21
N ALA A 45 1.81 7.09 26.78
CA ALA A 45 2.38 8.02 27.76
C ALA A 45 2.67 9.41 27.15
N ALA A 46 3.12 9.48 25.91
CA ALA A 46 3.42 10.71 25.20
C ALA A 46 2.19 11.38 24.55
N ALA A 47 1.00 10.78 24.64
CA ALA A 47 -0.21 11.26 23.94
C ALA A 47 -0.50 12.76 24.14
N PRO A 48 -0.41 13.36 25.35
CA PRO A 48 -0.64 14.79 25.53
C PRO A 48 0.35 15.65 24.74
N ALA A 49 1.63 15.28 24.70
CA ALA A 49 2.66 16.02 23.96
C ALA A 49 2.47 15.88 22.43
N ILE A 50 2.12 14.68 21.95
CA ILE A 50 1.85 14.41 20.55
C ILE A 50 0.64 15.24 20.07
N LEU A 51 -0.45 15.27 20.82
CA LEU A 51 -1.65 16.03 20.48
C LEU A 51 -1.38 17.54 20.49
N ALA A 52 -0.58 18.05 21.44
CA ALA A 52 -0.17 19.45 21.47
C ALA A 52 0.70 19.83 20.27
N ALA A 53 1.64 18.96 19.86
CA ALA A 53 2.46 19.16 18.66
C ALA A 53 1.60 19.19 17.40
N ASN A 54 0.61 18.30 17.29
CA ASN A 54 -0.32 18.27 16.15
C ASN A 54 -1.21 19.51 16.09
N GLU A 55 -1.68 20.00 17.22
CA GLU A 55 -2.47 21.25 17.26
C GLU A 55 -1.65 22.42 16.70
N LEU A 56 -0.36 22.55 17.06
CA LEU A 56 0.51 23.57 16.51
C LEU A 56 0.72 23.44 14.99
N ASP A 57 0.88 22.22 14.49
CA ASP A 57 0.97 21.97 13.05
C ASP A 57 -0.34 22.35 12.34
N CYS A 58 -1.49 21.97 12.91
CA CYS A 58 -2.81 22.32 12.40
C CYS A 58 -3.04 23.84 12.34
N GLN A 59 -2.65 24.58 13.39
CA GLN A 59 -2.75 26.03 13.42
C GLN A 59 -1.87 26.70 12.38
N THR A 60 -0.64 26.21 12.21
CA THR A 60 0.28 26.70 11.16
C THR A 60 -0.31 26.43 9.77
N ALA A 61 -0.81 25.21 9.53
CA ALA A 61 -1.41 24.81 8.26
C ALA A 61 -2.64 25.66 7.87
N LEU A 62 -3.49 25.99 8.83
CA LEU A 62 -4.62 26.91 8.61
C LEU A 62 -4.14 28.30 8.21
N THR A 63 -3.13 28.82 8.88
CA THR A 63 -2.56 30.16 8.59
C THR A 63 -1.91 30.19 7.21
N GLU A 64 -1.26 29.11 6.78
CA GLU A 64 -0.65 28.96 5.46
C GLU A 64 -1.65 28.62 4.35
N GLY A 65 -2.94 28.41 4.65
CA GLY A 65 -3.99 28.12 3.67
C GLY A 65 -3.89 26.71 3.08
N LEU A 66 -3.50 25.72 3.88
CA LEU A 66 -3.44 24.31 3.43
C LEU A 66 -4.81 23.84 2.92
N ALA A 67 -4.84 23.12 1.80
CA ALA A 67 -6.07 22.59 1.22
C ALA A 67 -6.87 21.75 2.24
N LYS A 68 -8.19 21.87 2.24
CA LYS A 68 -9.10 21.24 3.21
C LYS A 68 -8.91 19.72 3.30
N SER A 69 -8.67 19.05 2.17
CA SER A 69 -8.40 17.61 2.11
C SER A 69 -7.10 17.21 2.82
N LEU A 70 -6.02 17.98 2.65
CA LEU A 70 -4.75 17.78 3.33
C LEU A 70 -4.87 18.11 4.82
N TYR A 71 -5.58 19.17 5.18
CA TYR A 71 -5.82 19.53 6.57
C TYR A 71 -6.57 18.43 7.34
N SER A 72 -7.61 17.84 6.73
CA SER A 72 -8.35 16.74 7.38
C SER A 72 -7.50 15.49 7.60
N ARG A 73 -6.50 15.25 6.74
CA ARG A 73 -5.51 14.18 6.91
C ARG A 73 -4.47 14.51 7.99
N LEU A 74 -4.02 15.77 8.06
CA LEU A 74 -3.06 16.26 9.04
C LEU A 74 -3.57 16.15 10.47
N LYS A 75 -4.86 16.39 10.68
CA LYS A 75 -5.47 16.40 12.01
C LYS A 75 -5.40 15.03 12.68
N LEU A 76 -4.69 14.97 13.81
CA LEU A 76 -4.56 13.82 14.68
C LEU A 76 -5.27 14.12 16.01
N ASP A 77 -6.51 13.68 16.15
CA ASP A 77 -7.26 13.80 17.39
C ASP A 77 -7.03 12.60 18.32
N THR A 78 -7.57 12.67 19.52
CA THR A 78 -7.42 11.61 20.54
C THR A 78 -7.89 10.25 20.04
N ASN A 79 -8.96 10.18 19.23
CA ASN A 79 -9.49 8.91 18.74
C ASN A 79 -8.59 8.33 17.64
N LYS A 80 -8.11 9.16 16.71
CA LYS A 80 -7.14 8.74 15.69
C LYS A 80 -5.83 8.24 16.33
N LEU A 81 -5.31 8.96 17.34
CA LEU A 81 -4.09 8.53 18.04
C LEU A 81 -4.31 7.21 18.78
N LYS A 82 -5.40 7.04 19.50
CA LYS A 82 -5.76 5.76 20.14
C LYS A 82 -5.90 4.63 19.12
N GLY A 83 -6.51 4.90 17.97
CA GLY A 83 -6.62 3.94 16.88
C GLY A 83 -5.24 3.54 16.32
N ALA A 84 -4.34 4.51 16.12
CA ALA A 84 -2.97 4.23 15.67
C ALA A 84 -2.20 3.37 16.70
N ILE A 85 -2.32 3.66 17.99
CA ILE A 85 -1.67 2.88 19.07
C ILE A 85 -2.26 1.46 19.15
N ALA A 86 -3.58 1.31 19.02
CA ALA A 86 -4.21 -0.01 18.93
C ALA A 86 -3.67 -0.79 17.73
N GLY A 87 -3.49 -0.12 16.58
CA GLY A 87 -2.88 -0.71 15.38
C GLY A 87 -1.46 -1.25 15.61
N VAL A 88 -0.63 -0.60 16.44
CA VAL A 88 0.69 -1.14 16.81
C VAL A 88 0.55 -2.49 17.54
N ARG A 89 -0.40 -2.60 18.48
CA ARG A 89 -0.67 -3.83 19.21
C ARG A 89 -1.24 -4.93 18.28
N ASP A 90 -2.07 -4.54 17.32
CA ASP A 90 -2.58 -5.49 16.31
C ASP A 90 -1.45 -6.02 15.42
N VAL A 91 -0.54 -5.18 14.96
CA VAL A 91 0.66 -5.59 14.21
C VAL A 91 1.52 -6.55 15.06
N ALA A 92 1.67 -6.32 16.36
CA ALA A 92 2.41 -7.24 17.25
C ALA A 92 1.81 -8.66 17.25
N ARG A 93 0.48 -8.79 17.13
CA ARG A 93 -0.24 -10.08 17.13
C ARG A 93 -0.21 -10.80 15.78
N LEU A 94 0.15 -10.13 14.70
CA LEU A 94 0.23 -10.77 13.39
C LEU A 94 1.29 -11.88 13.39
N PRO A 95 1.11 -12.92 12.55
CA PRO A 95 2.14 -13.96 12.35
C PRO A 95 3.48 -13.34 12.00
N ASP A 96 4.56 -13.98 12.44
CA ASP A 96 5.90 -13.53 12.06
C ASP A 96 6.19 -13.90 10.60
N PRO A 97 6.49 -12.91 9.73
CA PRO A 97 6.80 -13.20 8.35
C PRO A 97 8.24 -13.72 8.16
N ILE A 98 9.15 -13.46 9.13
CA ILE A 98 10.58 -13.79 9.01
C ILE A 98 10.82 -15.26 9.37
N GLY A 99 11.69 -15.90 8.61
CA GLY A 99 12.07 -17.28 8.85
C GLY A 99 11.10 -18.32 8.28
N THR A 100 9.98 -17.89 7.67
CA THR A 100 9.06 -18.80 6.99
C THR A 100 9.77 -19.56 5.87
N VAL A 101 9.72 -20.90 5.92
CA VAL A 101 10.27 -21.76 4.89
C VAL A 101 9.29 -21.85 3.73
N GLN A 102 9.65 -21.29 2.58
CA GLN A 102 8.82 -21.24 1.37
C GLN A 102 9.12 -22.39 0.40
N LEU A 103 10.31 -22.99 0.51
CA LEU A 103 10.73 -24.17 -0.24
C LEU A 103 11.67 -24.96 0.64
N HIS A 104 11.47 -26.30 0.69
CA HIS A 104 12.35 -27.24 1.39
C HIS A 104 12.57 -28.43 0.47
N ARG A 105 13.79 -28.58 -0.07
CA ARG A 105 14.07 -29.56 -1.13
C ARG A 105 15.43 -30.22 -0.92
N GLU A 106 15.45 -31.52 -0.94
CA GLU A 106 16.68 -32.29 -1.08
C GLU A 106 17.08 -32.34 -2.56
N LEU A 107 18.24 -31.79 -2.87
CA LEU A 107 18.79 -31.81 -4.24
C LEU A 107 19.50 -33.15 -4.53
N ASP A 108 20.13 -33.71 -3.52
CA ASP A 108 20.71 -35.06 -3.45
C ASP A 108 20.83 -35.44 -1.97
N THR A 109 21.14 -36.71 -1.67
CA THR A 109 21.27 -37.19 -0.30
C THR A 109 22.23 -36.31 0.51
N GLY A 110 21.70 -35.64 1.54
CA GLY A 110 22.43 -34.72 2.41
C GLY A 110 22.76 -33.36 1.81
N LEU A 111 22.24 -33.01 0.62
CA LEU A 111 22.31 -31.67 0.02
C LEU A 111 20.91 -31.02 0.02
N VAL A 112 20.65 -30.18 1.00
CA VAL A 112 19.31 -29.64 1.27
C VAL A 112 19.26 -28.15 1.00
N LEU A 113 18.34 -27.75 0.11
CA LEU A 113 18.02 -26.35 -0.23
C LEU A 113 16.78 -25.89 0.51
N GLN A 114 16.87 -24.73 1.17
CA GLN A 114 15.73 -24.02 1.73
C GLN A 114 15.65 -22.62 1.11
N ARG A 115 14.41 -22.14 0.86
CA ARG A 115 14.13 -20.73 0.58
C ARG A 115 13.42 -20.16 1.78
N ILE A 116 14.07 -19.20 2.45
CA ILE A 116 13.62 -18.67 3.75
C ILE A 116 13.32 -17.18 3.62
N ALA A 117 12.17 -16.76 4.11
CA ALA A 117 11.75 -15.36 4.16
C ALA A 117 12.69 -14.54 5.07
N CYS A 118 13.07 -13.36 4.60
CA CYS A 118 13.92 -12.42 5.33
C CYS A 118 13.50 -10.96 5.04
N PRO A 119 13.86 -9.97 5.90
CA PRO A 119 13.57 -8.57 5.66
C PRO A 119 14.14 -8.06 4.34
N LEU A 120 13.51 -7.05 3.75
CA LEU A 120 14.05 -6.31 2.60
C LEU A 120 15.36 -5.59 2.96
N GLY A 121 15.39 -4.91 4.11
CA GLY A 121 16.53 -4.13 4.57
C GLY A 121 16.12 -2.78 5.13
N VAL A 122 16.32 -1.69 4.39
CA VAL A 122 15.97 -0.33 4.78
C VAL A 122 14.91 0.24 3.82
N LEU A 123 13.83 0.75 4.40
CA LEU A 123 12.71 1.36 3.69
C LEU A 123 12.83 2.88 3.77
N GLY A 124 12.74 3.57 2.64
CA GLY A 124 12.56 5.02 2.59
C GLY A 124 11.08 5.35 2.36
N VAL A 125 10.40 5.96 3.32
CA VAL A 125 8.96 6.24 3.20
C VAL A 125 8.70 7.73 3.23
N ILE A 126 8.13 8.26 2.15
CA ILE A 126 7.87 9.69 1.98
C ILE A 126 6.36 9.90 1.90
N PHE A 127 5.81 10.74 2.79
CA PHE A 127 4.36 10.93 2.91
C PHE A 127 3.98 12.39 3.15
N GLU A 128 2.77 12.78 2.70
CA GLU A 128 2.20 14.12 2.83
C GLU A 128 1.07 14.11 3.87
N ALA A 129 1.06 15.12 4.76
CA ALA A 129 -0.03 15.46 5.68
C ALA A 129 -0.65 14.26 6.46
N ARG A 130 0.15 13.26 6.85
CA ARG A 130 -0.32 12.04 7.55
C ARG A 130 0.57 11.67 8.72
N PRO A 131 0.52 12.37 9.85
CA PRO A 131 1.37 12.03 11.01
C PRO A 131 1.09 10.62 11.55
N ASP A 132 -0.14 10.11 11.46
CA ASP A 132 -0.52 8.75 11.83
C ASP A 132 0.26 7.67 11.05
N ALA A 133 0.69 7.97 9.82
CA ALA A 133 1.51 7.07 9.02
C ALA A 133 2.86 6.73 9.68
N VAL A 134 3.43 7.64 10.49
CA VAL A 134 4.66 7.39 11.26
C VAL A 134 4.52 6.13 12.12
N VAL A 135 3.44 6.06 12.90
CA VAL A 135 3.18 4.94 13.82
C VAL A 135 2.94 3.64 13.06
N GLN A 136 2.10 3.70 12.03
CA GLN A 136 1.74 2.54 11.22
C GLN A 136 2.96 1.95 10.51
N ILE A 137 3.75 2.80 9.86
CA ILE A 137 4.91 2.36 9.06
C ILE A 137 6.04 1.86 9.98
N ALA A 138 6.33 2.58 11.08
CA ALA A 138 7.35 2.16 12.03
C ALA A 138 7.01 0.79 12.65
N SER A 139 5.74 0.54 13.00
CA SER A 139 5.32 -0.74 13.56
C SER A 139 5.50 -1.89 12.56
N LEU A 140 5.13 -1.70 11.30
CA LEU A 140 5.33 -2.70 10.26
C LEU A 140 6.81 -2.95 9.97
N ALA A 141 7.65 -1.89 9.96
CA ALA A 141 9.09 -2.01 9.78
C ALA A 141 9.73 -2.82 10.92
N VAL A 142 9.43 -2.49 12.17
CA VAL A 142 9.94 -3.22 13.35
C VAL A 142 9.47 -4.68 13.33
N LYS A 143 8.19 -4.96 13.05
CA LYS A 143 7.65 -6.33 12.98
C LYS A 143 8.32 -7.15 11.90
N SER A 144 8.55 -6.57 10.72
CA SER A 144 9.20 -7.23 9.57
C SER A 144 10.73 -7.17 9.62
N GLY A 145 11.34 -6.65 10.71
CA GLY A 145 12.79 -6.60 10.90
C GLY A 145 13.52 -5.63 9.95
N ASN A 146 12.80 -4.67 9.36
CA ASN A 146 13.36 -3.65 8.47
C ASN A 146 13.74 -2.39 9.24
N GLY A 147 14.75 -1.68 8.77
CA GLY A 147 14.97 -0.29 9.11
C GLY A 147 14.05 0.63 8.30
N VAL A 148 13.73 1.80 8.84
CA VAL A 148 12.91 2.77 8.12
C VAL A 148 13.42 4.20 8.28
N ILE A 149 13.48 4.91 7.16
CA ILE A 149 13.77 6.33 7.09
C ILE A 149 12.49 7.03 6.62
N LEU A 150 11.87 7.76 7.53
CA LEU A 150 10.60 8.46 7.36
C LEU A 150 10.86 9.90 6.91
N LYS A 151 10.10 10.37 5.94
CA LYS A 151 10.10 11.77 5.51
C LYS A 151 8.66 12.27 5.41
N GLY A 152 8.22 13.00 6.43
CA GLY A 152 6.92 13.68 6.45
C GLY A 152 6.92 14.99 5.64
N GLY A 153 5.73 15.48 5.29
CA GLY A 153 5.55 16.82 4.75
C GLY A 153 5.92 17.92 5.76
N LYS A 154 6.24 19.11 5.27
CA LYS A 154 6.63 20.25 6.12
C LYS A 154 5.52 20.67 7.10
N GLU A 155 4.27 20.39 6.74
CA GLU A 155 3.08 20.71 7.51
C GLU A 155 2.88 19.83 8.75
N ALA A 156 3.61 18.69 8.87
CA ALA A 156 3.46 17.70 9.94
C ALA A 156 4.73 17.49 10.77
N VAL A 157 5.71 18.37 10.66
CA VAL A 157 7.06 18.16 11.25
C VAL A 157 7.01 17.96 12.74
N ARG A 158 6.33 18.85 13.49
CA ARG A 158 6.26 18.74 14.96
C ARG A 158 5.56 17.47 15.42
N SER A 159 4.47 17.13 14.75
CA SER A 159 3.73 15.89 15.00
C SER A 159 4.61 14.65 14.78
N CYS A 160 5.32 14.60 13.64
CA CYS A 160 6.21 13.49 13.31
C CYS A 160 7.38 13.38 14.29
N GLU A 161 7.99 14.50 14.71
CA GLU A 161 9.07 14.51 15.72
C GLU A 161 8.58 13.96 17.06
N ALA A 162 7.42 14.40 17.55
CA ALA A 162 6.86 13.91 18.81
C ALA A 162 6.53 12.42 18.78
N LEU A 163 6.02 11.92 17.64
CA LEU A 163 5.73 10.50 17.45
C LEU A 163 7.00 9.66 17.38
N VAL A 164 8.01 10.08 16.64
CA VAL A 164 9.28 9.36 16.51
C VAL A 164 10.04 9.35 17.83
N GLU A 165 10.03 10.46 18.58
CA GLU A 165 10.62 10.52 19.91
C GLU A 165 9.99 9.48 20.86
N ALA A 166 8.65 9.36 20.86
CA ALA A 166 7.96 8.34 21.67
C ALA A 166 8.32 6.90 21.21
N ILE A 167 8.46 6.67 19.90
CA ILE A 167 8.91 5.38 19.34
C ILE A 167 10.33 5.08 19.81
N HIS A 168 11.24 6.04 19.74
CA HIS A 168 12.63 5.89 20.20
C HIS A 168 12.70 5.56 21.70
N GLN A 169 11.87 6.22 22.52
CA GLN A 169 11.77 5.92 23.97
C GLN A 169 11.31 4.47 24.20
N GLY A 170 10.28 4.02 23.46
CA GLY A 170 9.80 2.65 23.54
C GLY A 170 10.88 1.61 23.18
N LEU A 171 11.62 1.84 22.09
CA LEU A 171 12.73 0.96 21.68
C LEU A 171 13.85 0.93 22.72
N THR A 172 14.25 2.10 23.23
CA THR A 172 15.33 2.24 24.22
C THR A 172 14.97 1.54 25.54
N GLN A 173 13.72 1.58 25.98
CA GLN A 173 13.25 0.92 27.20
C GLN A 173 13.45 -0.60 27.18
N VAL A 174 13.44 -1.21 25.99
CA VAL A 174 13.69 -2.65 25.82
C VAL A 174 15.10 -2.96 25.33
N GLY A 175 16.01 -1.98 25.38
CA GLY A 175 17.43 -2.14 25.03
C GLY A 175 17.71 -2.26 23.53
N LEU A 176 16.80 -1.82 22.68
CA LEU A 176 16.96 -1.83 21.23
C LEU A 176 17.42 -0.46 20.73
N ASP A 177 18.20 -0.48 19.63
CA ASP A 177 18.76 0.74 19.05
C ASP A 177 17.66 1.51 18.28
N PRO A 178 17.33 2.75 18.70
CA PRO A 178 16.32 3.57 18.05
C PRO A 178 16.69 4.00 16.62
N ALA A 179 17.95 3.83 16.21
CA ALA A 179 18.39 4.13 14.84
C ALA A 179 17.70 3.26 13.76
N ILE A 180 16.93 2.25 14.16
CA ILE A 180 16.07 1.47 13.27
C ILE A 180 14.96 2.32 12.63
N VAL A 181 14.52 3.40 13.30
CA VAL A 181 13.53 4.37 12.82
C VAL A 181 14.16 5.75 12.77
N ARG A 182 14.25 6.34 11.59
CA ARG A 182 14.78 7.70 11.36
C ARG A 182 13.71 8.61 10.82
N LEU A 183 13.78 9.89 11.18
CA LEU A 183 12.93 10.95 10.64
C LEU A 183 13.78 11.99 9.94
N LEU A 184 13.38 12.36 8.72
CA LEU A 184 13.91 13.49 7.95
C LEU A 184 12.89 14.61 7.96
N THR A 185 13.36 15.86 8.09
CA THR A 185 12.47 17.02 8.26
C THR A 185 12.61 18.05 7.13
N THR A 186 13.74 18.07 6.42
CA THR A 186 14.02 19.07 5.37
C THR A 186 13.66 18.57 3.98
N ARG A 187 13.47 19.49 3.02
CA ARG A 187 13.17 19.16 1.63
C ARG A 187 14.40 18.60 0.89
N GLU A 188 15.56 19.12 1.21
CA GLU A 188 16.86 18.74 0.64
C GLU A 188 17.13 17.25 0.92
N GLU A 189 16.84 16.78 2.14
CA GLU A 189 16.99 15.39 2.53
C GLU A 189 16.10 14.42 1.70
N THR A 190 15.01 14.91 1.11
CA THR A 190 14.18 14.07 0.21
C THR A 190 14.96 13.67 -1.04
N LEU A 191 15.62 14.62 -1.69
CA LEU A 191 16.41 14.36 -2.89
C LEU A 191 17.65 13.50 -2.58
N GLU A 192 18.28 13.75 -1.43
CA GLU A 192 19.40 12.92 -0.97
C GLU A 192 18.94 11.48 -0.73
N LEU A 193 17.79 11.26 -0.05
CA LEU A 193 17.22 9.94 0.21
C LEU A 193 17.01 9.13 -1.08
N LEU A 194 16.51 9.77 -2.15
CA LEU A 194 16.28 9.15 -3.44
C LEU A 194 17.55 8.68 -4.15
N ASN A 195 18.73 9.12 -3.71
CA ASN A 195 20.03 8.76 -4.27
C ASN A 195 20.81 7.77 -3.41
N LEU A 196 20.25 7.27 -2.30
CA LEU A 196 20.94 6.36 -1.37
C LEU A 196 20.77 4.86 -1.75
N GLU A 197 20.97 4.51 -3.02
CA GLU A 197 20.76 3.17 -3.55
C GLU A 197 21.59 2.06 -2.84
N GLU A 198 22.73 2.40 -2.24
CA GLU A 198 23.54 1.45 -1.47
C GLU A 198 23.03 1.23 -0.03
N SER A 199 22.18 2.13 0.48
CA SER A 199 21.75 2.13 1.88
C SER A 199 20.25 1.98 2.07
N VAL A 200 19.45 2.18 1.01
CA VAL A 200 17.99 2.05 1.00
C VAL A 200 17.58 1.04 -0.06
N ASP A 201 16.73 0.09 0.30
CA ASP A 201 16.36 -1.04 -0.55
C ASP A 201 15.01 -0.84 -1.26
N LEU A 202 14.14 0.02 -0.70
CA LEU A 202 12.81 0.30 -1.25
C LEU A 202 12.35 1.70 -0.88
N ILE A 203 11.81 2.46 -1.84
CA ILE A 203 11.12 3.73 -1.60
C ILE A 203 9.60 3.53 -1.69
N ILE A 204 8.87 4.09 -0.73
CA ILE A 204 7.41 4.03 -0.66
C ILE A 204 6.87 5.47 -0.59
N PRO A 205 6.50 6.08 -1.73
CA PRO A 205 5.85 7.39 -1.73
C PRO A 205 4.36 7.26 -1.38
N ARG A 206 3.87 8.16 -0.53
CA ARG A 206 2.45 8.30 -0.15
C ARG A 206 2.01 9.75 -0.28
N GLY A 207 1.53 10.13 -1.42
CA GLY A 207 1.13 11.51 -1.72
C GLY A 207 0.29 11.59 -2.98
N SER A 208 0.29 12.76 -3.63
CA SER A 208 -0.38 12.99 -4.90
C SER A 208 0.24 12.19 -6.05
N ASN A 209 -0.52 11.94 -7.11
CA ASN A 209 -0.06 11.22 -8.31
C ASN A 209 1.20 11.86 -8.91
N SER A 210 1.23 13.19 -8.99
CA SER A 210 2.40 13.94 -9.47
C SER A 210 3.64 13.73 -8.60
N PHE A 211 3.44 13.62 -7.28
CA PHE A 211 4.53 13.34 -6.35
C PHE A 211 5.06 11.90 -6.50
N VAL A 212 4.17 10.91 -6.64
CA VAL A 212 4.59 9.51 -6.87
C VAL A 212 5.37 9.39 -8.17
N ARG A 213 4.91 10.02 -9.27
CA ARG A 213 5.64 10.06 -10.55
C ARG A 213 6.99 10.76 -10.40
N PHE A 214 7.04 11.89 -9.69
CA PHE A 214 8.30 12.58 -9.41
C PHE A 214 9.30 11.66 -8.71
N VAL A 215 8.89 10.91 -7.69
CA VAL A 215 9.76 9.95 -7.01
C VAL A 215 10.25 8.86 -7.96
N GLN A 216 9.36 8.27 -8.77
CA GLN A 216 9.71 7.23 -9.74
C GLN A 216 10.73 7.71 -10.78
N ASP A 217 10.62 8.95 -11.22
CA ASP A 217 11.50 9.54 -12.24
C ASP A 217 12.87 9.99 -11.66
N ASN A 218 13.00 10.11 -10.34
CA ASN A 218 14.19 10.69 -9.69
C ASN A 218 14.96 9.71 -8.79
N THR A 219 14.70 8.41 -8.86
CA THR A 219 15.45 7.41 -8.10
C THR A 219 15.75 6.16 -8.93
N ARG A 220 16.84 5.48 -8.58
CA ARG A 220 17.17 4.12 -9.05
C ARG A 220 16.78 3.05 -8.04
N ILE A 221 16.44 3.45 -6.82
CA ILE A 221 15.95 2.52 -5.79
C ILE A 221 14.56 2.03 -6.24
N PRO A 222 14.24 0.75 -6.12
CA PRO A 222 12.88 0.27 -6.39
C PRO A 222 11.82 1.11 -5.68
N VAL A 223 10.75 1.48 -6.39
CA VAL A 223 9.65 2.29 -5.83
C VAL A 223 8.40 1.45 -5.76
N LEU A 224 7.81 1.33 -4.57
CA LEU A 224 6.53 0.68 -4.34
C LEU A 224 5.43 1.73 -4.31
N GLY A 225 4.49 1.65 -5.23
CA GLY A 225 3.36 2.57 -5.25
C GLY A 225 2.58 2.51 -6.56
N HIS A 226 1.53 3.30 -6.62
CA HIS A 226 0.75 3.56 -7.82
C HIS A 226 0.60 5.08 -7.98
N ALA A 227 0.58 5.55 -9.20
CA ALA A 227 0.39 6.97 -9.47
C ALA A 227 -1.10 7.34 -9.55
N GLU A 228 -1.96 6.43 -10.02
CA GLU A 228 -3.40 6.68 -10.26
C GLU A 228 -4.22 5.49 -9.82
N GLY A 229 -5.45 5.76 -9.33
CA GLY A 229 -6.46 4.78 -8.97
C GLY A 229 -7.66 4.86 -9.93
N ILE A 230 -7.53 4.35 -11.15
CA ILE A 230 -8.62 4.30 -12.13
C ILE A 230 -9.22 2.90 -12.06
N CYS A 231 -10.29 2.75 -11.27
CA CYS A 231 -10.97 1.49 -11.05
C CYS A 231 -12.30 1.44 -11.81
N HIS A 232 -12.71 0.24 -12.22
CA HIS A 232 -13.95 0.01 -12.95
C HIS A 232 -14.85 -0.97 -12.22
N LEU A 233 -16.16 -0.81 -12.44
CA LEU A 233 -17.16 -1.81 -12.15
C LEU A 233 -17.88 -2.16 -13.46
N TYR A 234 -17.88 -3.42 -13.85
CA TYR A 234 -18.67 -3.93 -14.96
C TYR A 234 -19.91 -4.65 -14.46
N VAL A 235 -21.08 -4.26 -14.97
CA VAL A 235 -22.36 -4.93 -14.71
C VAL A 235 -22.74 -5.71 -15.94
N ASP A 236 -22.70 -7.05 -15.79
CA ASP A 236 -22.91 -8.03 -16.85
C ASP A 236 -24.41 -8.24 -17.15
N GLU A 237 -24.75 -8.82 -18.31
CA GLU A 237 -26.14 -9.14 -18.68
C GLU A 237 -26.85 -10.05 -17.68
N ALA A 238 -26.11 -10.95 -17.01
CA ALA A 238 -26.61 -11.86 -16.00
C ALA A 238 -26.57 -11.28 -14.57
N ALA A 239 -26.44 -9.96 -14.41
CA ALA A 239 -26.40 -9.34 -13.09
C ALA A 239 -27.77 -9.27 -12.41
N GLU A 240 -27.80 -9.49 -11.09
CA GLU A 240 -28.98 -9.15 -10.27
C GLU A 240 -28.96 -7.63 -10.01
N LEU A 241 -30.01 -6.92 -10.52
CA LEU A 241 -29.97 -5.45 -10.63
C LEU A 241 -29.90 -4.74 -9.27
N ALA A 242 -30.62 -5.21 -8.24
CA ALA A 242 -30.61 -4.56 -6.94
C ALA A 242 -29.23 -4.71 -6.26
N LYS A 243 -28.60 -5.87 -6.40
CA LYS A 243 -27.22 -6.13 -5.98
C LYS A 243 -26.24 -5.20 -6.70
N ALA A 244 -26.39 -5.09 -8.03
CA ALA A 244 -25.52 -4.23 -8.84
C ALA A 244 -25.63 -2.74 -8.45
N VAL A 245 -26.84 -2.23 -8.18
CA VAL A 245 -27.07 -0.87 -7.68
C VAL A 245 -26.37 -0.68 -6.34
N SER A 246 -26.56 -1.59 -5.38
CA SER A 246 -25.96 -1.49 -4.04
C SER A 246 -24.43 -1.46 -4.10
N ILE A 247 -23.82 -2.36 -4.88
CA ILE A 247 -22.37 -2.45 -5.06
C ILE A 247 -21.82 -1.19 -5.73
N THR A 248 -22.50 -0.69 -6.78
CA THR A 248 -22.07 0.50 -7.51
C THR A 248 -22.09 1.75 -6.60
N VAL A 249 -23.16 1.94 -5.84
CA VAL A 249 -23.29 3.07 -4.90
C VAL A 249 -22.17 3.02 -3.85
N ASP A 250 -21.96 1.87 -3.20
CA ASP A 250 -20.89 1.71 -2.20
C ASP A 250 -19.51 1.94 -2.83
N ALA A 251 -19.25 1.36 -4.00
CA ALA A 251 -17.96 1.46 -4.69
C ALA A 251 -17.61 2.90 -5.08
N LYS A 252 -18.59 3.80 -5.28
CA LYS A 252 -18.36 5.22 -5.58
C LYS A 252 -18.43 6.12 -4.37
N THR A 253 -19.37 5.91 -3.45
CA THR A 253 -19.73 6.93 -2.46
C THR A 253 -19.16 6.71 -1.06
N GLN A 254 -18.75 5.48 -0.72
CA GLN A 254 -18.26 5.13 0.62
C GLN A 254 -17.03 5.97 1.04
N TYR A 255 -16.09 6.23 0.11
CA TYR A 255 -14.98 7.16 0.28
C TYR A 255 -14.45 7.62 -1.08
N PRO A 256 -14.99 8.68 -1.68
CA PRO A 256 -14.73 9.08 -3.06
C PRO A 256 -13.26 9.35 -3.41
N SER A 257 -12.48 9.83 -2.43
CA SER A 257 -11.06 10.17 -2.63
C SER A 257 -10.08 9.00 -2.40
N ALA A 258 -10.58 7.77 -2.30
CA ALA A 258 -9.71 6.60 -2.19
C ALA A 258 -9.41 6.02 -3.56
N CYS A 259 -8.16 5.58 -3.77
CA CYS A 259 -7.66 5.06 -5.04
C CYS A 259 -8.34 3.77 -5.55
N ASN A 260 -9.09 3.08 -4.69
CA ASN A 260 -9.89 1.91 -5.04
C ASN A 260 -11.39 2.21 -5.22
N THR A 261 -11.76 3.50 -5.25
CA THR A 261 -13.09 3.96 -5.64
C THR A 261 -13.24 3.82 -7.16
N ILE A 262 -14.41 3.42 -7.64
CA ILE A 262 -14.64 3.35 -9.09
C ILE A 262 -14.71 4.75 -9.72
N GLU A 263 -14.09 4.88 -10.89
CA GLU A 263 -14.14 6.09 -11.71
C GLU A 263 -14.94 5.86 -13.00
N THR A 264 -15.13 4.60 -13.39
CA THR A 264 -15.93 4.21 -14.55
C THR A 264 -16.86 3.03 -14.22
N LEU A 265 -18.11 3.17 -14.63
CA LEU A 265 -19.14 2.13 -14.62
C LEU A 265 -19.36 1.65 -16.06
N LEU A 266 -19.11 0.36 -16.31
CA LEU A 266 -19.40 -0.29 -17.59
C LEU A 266 -20.67 -1.11 -17.45
N VAL A 267 -21.60 -1.01 -18.39
CA VAL A 267 -22.90 -1.70 -18.33
C VAL A 267 -23.15 -2.44 -19.62
N HIS A 268 -23.48 -3.74 -19.53
CA HIS A 268 -23.85 -4.54 -20.69
C HIS A 268 -25.11 -4.00 -21.35
N GLU A 269 -25.13 -3.90 -22.68
CA GLU A 269 -26.23 -3.28 -23.43
C GLU A 269 -27.58 -3.95 -23.19
N ALA A 270 -27.62 -5.28 -23.01
CA ALA A 270 -28.84 -6.03 -22.81
C ALA A 270 -29.65 -5.60 -21.56
N ILE A 271 -28.98 -5.06 -20.53
CA ILE A 271 -29.63 -4.62 -19.28
C ILE A 271 -29.58 -3.11 -19.08
N ALA A 272 -28.94 -2.37 -19.99
CA ALA A 272 -28.71 -0.94 -19.83
C ALA A 272 -29.98 -0.13 -19.63
N SER A 273 -31.06 -0.45 -20.38
CA SER A 273 -32.34 0.25 -20.29
C SER A 273 -33.05 0.06 -18.93
N ASP A 274 -32.86 -1.08 -18.29
CA ASP A 274 -33.48 -1.40 -17.00
C ASP A 274 -32.60 -0.94 -15.82
N PHE A 275 -31.27 -1.11 -15.93
CA PHE A 275 -30.32 -0.85 -14.86
C PHE A 275 -29.95 0.63 -14.70
N LEU A 276 -29.64 1.32 -15.82
CA LEU A 276 -29.14 2.70 -15.77
C LEU A 276 -30.07 3.66 -15.08
N PRO A 277 -31.42 3.67 -15.27
CA PRO A 277 -32.30 4.57 -14.53
C PRO A 277 -32.26 4.32 -13.01
N LEU A 278 -32.15 3.06 -12.58
CA LEU A 278 -32.12 2.69 -11.16
C LEU A 278 -30.84 3.16 -10.48
N VAL A 279 -29.68 2.86 -11.11
CA VAL A 279 -28.38 3.23 -10.54
C VAL A 279 -28.13 4.74 -10.59
N ALA A 280 -28.57 5.40 -11.67
CA ALA A 280 -28.45 6.86 -11.79
C ALA A 280 -29.24 7.59 -10.69
N ALA A 281 -30.48 7.18 -10.42
CA ALA A 281 -31.29 7.74 -9.35
C ALA A 281 -30.62 7.56 -7.97
N ALA A 282 -30.05 6.37 -7.71
CA ALA A 282 -29.39 6.06 -6.45
C ALA A 282 -28.08 6.87 -6.26
N LEU A 283 -27.28 7.03 -7.32
CA LEU A 283 -26.03 7.79 -7.29
C LEU A 283 -26.29 9.30 -7.17
N GLN A 284 -27.28 9.83 -7.92
CA GLN A 284 -27.66 11.25 -7.84
C GLN A 284 -28.23 11.62 -6.47
N ALA A 285 -28.91 10.71 -5.79
CA ALA A 285 -29.34 10.90 -4.40
C ALA A 285 -28.16 11.00 -3.40
N GLN A 286 -26.94 10.65 -3.82
CA GLN A 286 -25.69 10.82 -3.09
C GLN A 286 -24.80 11.93 -3.69
N ASP A 287 -25.39 12.85 -4.45
CA ASP A 287 -24.72 13.99 -5.11
C ASP A 287 -23.62 13.59 -6.12
N VAL A 288 -23.70 12.40 -6.70
CA VAL A 288 -22.75 11.94 -7.73
C VAL A 288 -23.10 12.56 -9.09
N GLU A 289 -22.15 13.29 -9.68
CA GLU A 289 -22.20 13.74 -11.08
C GLU A 289 -21.92 12.54 -12.00
N LEU A 290 -22.82 12.32 -12.98
CA LEU A 290 -22.67 11.26 -13.97
C LEU A 290 -22.28 11.85 -15.32
N ARG A 291 -21.31 11.22 -16.03
CA ARG A 291 -20.93 11.54 -17.41
C ARG A 291 -21.08 10.29 -18.27
N GLY A 292 -21.81 10.34 -19.36
CA GLY A 292 -22.17 9.18 -20.17
C GLY A 292 -21.58 9.20 -21.57
N ASP A 293 -21.26 8.01 -22.13
CA ASP A 293 -21.07 7.85 -23.55
C ASP A 293 -22.37 8.11 -24.34
N ASP A 294 -22.31 8.08 -25.66
CA ASP A 294 -23.50 8.37 -26.49
C ASP A 294 -24.62 7.36 -26.27
N ARG A 295 -24.34 6.08 -26.04
CA ARG A 295 -25.33 5.03 -25.76
C ARG A 295 -26.01 5.28 -24.41
N THR A 296 -25.23 5.53 -23.37
CA THR A 296 -25.76 5.90 -22.04
C THR A 296 -26.68 7.11 -22.11
N ARG A 297 -26.32 8.12 -22.90
CA ARG A 297 -27.08 9.35 -23.07
C ARG A 297 -28.39 9.20 -23.84
N THR A 298 -28.57 8.12 -24.57
CA THR A 298 -29.88 7.79 -25.15
C THR A 298 -30.88 7.33 -24.08
N ILE A 299 -30.39 6.85 -22.94
CA ILE A 299 -31.22 6.36 -21.83
C ILE A 299 -31.30 7.40 -20.71
N LEU A 300 -30.20 8.08 -20.41
CA LEU A 300 -30.10 9.05 -19.31
C LEU A 300 -29.85 10.47 -19.87
N ASN A 301 -30.52 11.46 -19.31
CA ASN A 301 -30.24 12.86 -19.60
C ASN A 301 -29.10 13.38 -18.72
N ILE A 302 -27.86 13.11 -19.12
CA ILE A 302 -26.62 13.46 -18.37
C ILE A 302 -25.59 14.08 -19.32
N PRO A 303 -24.57 14.82 -18.78
CA PRO A 303 -23.45 15.32 -19.56
C PRO A 303 -22.69 14.22 -20.34
N ALA A 304 -22.10 14.62 -21.46
CA ALA A 304 -21.27 13.71 -22.25
C ALA A 304 -19.95 13.45 -21.53
N ALA A 305 -19.54 12.17 -21.49
CA ALA A 305 -18.17 11.79 -21.21
C ALA A 305 -17.29 12.08 -22.43
N THR A 306 -16.06 12.49 -22.19
CA THR A 306 -15.02 12.70 -23.22
C THR A 306 -14.03 11.55 -23.17
N GLU A 307 -13.14 11.45 -24.16
CA GLU A 307 -12.08 10.43 -24.17
C GLU A 307 -11.16 10.53 -22.93
N ALA A 308 -10.93 11.75 -22.43
CA ALA A 308 -10.12 11.98 -21.24
C ALA A 308 -10.78 11.45 -19.96
N ASP A 309 -12.10 11.40 -19.90
CA ASP A 309 -12.82 10.90 -18.71
C ASP A 309 -12.52 9.43 -18.43
N TRP A 310 -12.28 8.61 -19.46
CA TRP A 310 -11.93 7.19 -19.29
C TRP A 310 -10.59 6.93 -18.59
N SER A 311 -9.68 7.92 -18.63
CA SER A 311 -8.35 7.86 -18.01
C SER A 311 -8.22 8.82 -16.83
N THR A 312 -9.33 9.30 -16.26
CA THR A 312 -9.30 10.28 -15.19
C THR A 312 -9.63 9.66 -13.84
N GLU A 313 -8.74 9.83 -12.87
CA GLU A 313 -9.04 9.63 -11.45
C GLU A 313 -9.66 10.92 -10.92
N TYR A 314 -10.98 10.98 -10.78
CA TYR A 314 -11.68 12.17 -10.27
C TYR A 314 -11.40 12.41 -8.80
N SER A 315 -11.27 11.33 -8.02
CA SER A 315 -11.14 11.39 -6.55
C SER A 315 -12.27 12.21 -5.88
N ASP A 316 -13.43 12.28 -6.52
CA ASP A 316 -14.61 13.07 -6.13
C ASP A 316 -15.90 12.30 -6.49
N LEU A 317 -17.05 12.87 -6.15
CA LEU A 317 -18.38 12.34 -6.50
C LEU A 317 -18.71 12.56 -7.98
N ILE A 318 -17.86 12.05 -8.87
CA ILE A 318 -18.00 12.06 -10.34
C ILE A 318 -17.78 10.64 -10.84
N LEU A 319 -18.64 10.13 -11.73
CA LEU A 319 -18.56 8.79 -12.29
C LEU A 319 -18.82 8.81 -13.80
N SER A 320 -17.91 8.24 -14.58
CA SER A 320 -18.12 7.99 -16.00
C SER A 320 -18.92 6.70 -16.21
N VAL A 321 -19.84 6.70 -17.17
CA VAL A 321 -20.72 5.56 -17.48
C VAL A 321 -20.65 5.25 -18.96
N LYS A 322 -20.41 3.98 -19.30
CA LYS A 322 -20.33 3.51 -20.66
C LYS A 322 -21.13 2.22 -20.85
N VAL A 323 -21.92 2.16 -21.92
CA VAL A 323 -22.60 0.94 -22.38
C VAL A 323 -21.67 0.15 -23.31
N VAL A 324 -21.47 -1.12 -23.01
CA VAL A 324 -20.66 -2.06 -23.79
C VAL A 324 -21.49 -3.21 -24.32
N GLU A 325 -21.12 -3.74 -25.50
CA GLU A 325 -21.88 -4.82 -26.15
C GLU A 325 -21.61 -6.19 -25.56
N THR A 326 -20.40 -6.40 -25.01
CA THR A 326 -19.96 -7.71 -24.55
C THR A 326 -19.00 -7.60 -23.36
N LEU A 327 -18.86 -8.67 -22.60
CA LEU A 327 -17.82 -8.84 -21.59
C LEU A 327 -16.43 -8.61 -22.17
N THR A 328 -16.16 -9.05 -23.40
CA THR A 328 -14.86 -8.86 -24.07
C THR A 328 -14.54 -7.37 -24.30
N GLU A 329 -15.55 -6.58 -24.69
CA GLU A 329 -15.39 -5.13 -24.83
C GLU A 329 -15.12 -4.47 -23.46
N ALA A 330 -15.84 -4.89 -22.41
CA ALA A 330 -15.59 -4.41 -21.05
C ALA A 330 -14.15 -4.69 -20.61
N ILE A 331 -13.66 -5.91 -20.78
CA ILE A 331 -12.29 -6.31 -20.47
C ILE A 331 -11.26 -5.49 -21.27
N ALA A 332 -11.51 -5.28 -22.57
CA ALA A 332 -10.64 -4.47 -23.42
C ALA A 332 -10.58 -3.02 -22.95
N HIS A 333 -11.72 -2.43 -22.59
CA HIS A 333 -11.79 -1.08 -22.03
C HIS A 333 -10.98 -0.97 -20.73
N ILE A 334 -11.22 -1.87 -19.77
CA ILE A 334 -10.51 -1.91 -18.49
C ILE A 334 -9.00 -2.03 -18.69
N ASN A 335 -8.56 -2.97 -19.53
CA ASN A 335 -7.12 -3.17 -19.78
C ASN A 335 -6.45 -2.00 -20.53
N THR A 336 -7.25 -1.16 -21.23
CA THR A 336 -6.77 0.02 -21.94
C THR A 336 -6.65 1.24 -21.02
N TYR A 337 -7.68 1.53 -20.23
CA TYR A 337 -7.81 2.77 -19.46
C TYR A 337 -7.53 2.60 -17.98
N GLY A 338 -7.70 1.39 -17.44
CA GLY A 338 -7.50 1.09 -16.04
C GLY A 338 -6.05 1.25 -15.57
N SER A 339 -5.89 1.62 -14.31
CA SER A 339 -4.58 1.78 -13.66
C SER A 339 -4.00 0.47 -13.12
N ARG A 340 -4.63 -0.67 -13.40
CA ARG A 340 -4.29 -2.00 -12.86
C ARG A 340 -4.44 -2.11 -11.35
N HIS A 341 -5.32 -1.30 -10.77
CA HIS A 341 -5.51 -1.27 -9.32
C HIS A 341 -6.54 -2.34 -8.91
N THR A 342 -7.82 -2.06 -9.00
CA THR A 342 -8.89 -2.96 -8.56
C THR A 342 -10.08 -2.83 -9.50
N GLU A 343 -10.50 -3.96 -10.05
CA GLU A 343 -11.56 -4.03 -11.04
C GLU A 343 -12.62 -5.02 -10.56
N ALA A 344 -13.90 -4.74 -10.82
CA ALA A 344 -14.98 -5.60 -10.35
C ALA A 344 -15.98 -5.93 -11.46
N ILE A 345 -16.56 -7.12 -11.37
CA ILE A 345 -17.71 -7.58 -12.16
C ILE A 345 -18.89 -7.91 -11.24
N VAL A 346 -20.09 -7.53 -11.65
CA VAL A 346 -21.35 -8.01 -11.05
C VAL A 346 -22.05 -8.91 -12.06
N THR A 347 -22.17 -10.17 -11.73
CA THR A 347 -22.83 -11.20 -12.57
C THR A 347 -23.25 -12.40 -11.75
N GLU A 348 -24.34 -13.08 -12.15
CA GLU A 348 -24.71 -14.39 -11.61
C GLU A 348 -24.21 -15.55 -12.50
N ASP A 349 -23.59 -15.25 -13.66
CA ASP A 349 -22.95 -16.26 -14.50
C ASP A 349 -21.51 -16.58 -14.06
N PRO A 350 -21.22 -17.80 -13.58
CA PRO A 350 -19.87 -18.20 -13.15
C PRO A 350 -18.83 -18.18 -14.28
N GLN A 351 -19.26 -18.35 -15.53
CA GLN A 351 -18.34 -18.36 -16.68
C GLN A 351 -17.87 -16.95 -16.99
N SER A 352 -18.78 -15.98 -17.04
CA SER A 352 -18.46 -14.55 -17.17
C SER A 352 -17.55 -14.07 -16.04
N ALA A 353 -17.85 -14.46 -14.79
CA ALA A 353 -17.01 -14.13 -13.64
C ALA A 353 -15.59 -14.71 -13.78
N ALA A 354 -15.47 -15.99 -14.13
CA ALA A 354 -14.16 -16.64 -14.31
C ALA A 354 -13.35 -16.02 -15.45
N GLN A 355 -14.01 -15.71 -16.57
CA GLN A 355 -13.37 -15.04 -17.72
C GLN A 355 -12.85 -13.65 -17.35
N PHE A 356 -13.68 -12.83 -16.68
CA PHE A 356 -13.29 -11.51 -16.19
C PHE A 356 -12.06 -11.58 -15.26
N MET A 357 -12.16 -12.42 -14.24
CA MET A 357 -11.08 -12.56 -13.24
C MET A 357 -9.76 -13.07 -13.84
N ALA A 358 -9.81 -13.85 -14.92
CA ALA A 358 -8.62 -14.36 -15.59
C ALA A 358 -8.01 -13.39 -16.60
N GLN A 359 -8.82 -12.55 -17.26
CA GLN A 359 -8.36 -11.73 -18.40
C GLN A 359 -8.12 -10.26 -18.04
N VAL A 360 -8.65 -9.78 -16.93
CA VAL A 360 -8.39 -8.42 -16.45
C VAL A 360 -7.02 -8.34 -15.78
N ASP A 361 -6.16 -7.44 -16.27
CA ASP A 361 -4.82 -7.22 -15.71
C ASP A 361 -4.85 -6.18 -14.60
N ALA A 362 -5.26 -6.58 -13.40
CA ALA A 362 -5.30 -5.75 -12.22
C ALA A 362 -4.67 -6.42 -10.99
N ALA A 363 -4.36 -5.63 -9.96
CA ALA A 363 -3.86 -6.13 -8.67
C ALA A 363 -4.97 -6.85 -7.89
N GLY A 364 -6.22 -6.42 -8.04
CA GLY A 364 -7.41 -7.06 -7.52
C GLY A 364 -8.49 -7.21 -8.58
N THR A 365 -9.05 -8.42 -8.75
CA THR A 365 -10.22 -8.68 -9.58
C THR A 365 -11.31 -9.24 -8.70
N PHE A 366 -12.47 -8.59 -8.65
CA PHE A 366 -13.53 -8.85 -7.71
C PHE A 366 -14.81 -9.33 -8.40
N HIS A 367 -15.52 -10.21 -7.76
CA HIS A 367 -16.80 -10.72 -8.22
C HIS A 367 -17.87 -10.46 -7.16
N ASN A 368 -18.96 -9.79 -7.54
CA ASN A 368 -20.13 -9.48 -6.70
C ASN A 368 -19.78 -8.76 -5.38
N CYS A 369 -18.80 -7.90 -5.38
CA CYS A 369 -18.46 -7.06 -4.22
C CYS A 369 -17.83 -5.71 -4.65
N SER A 370 -17.88 -4.75 -3.74
CA SER A 370 -17.34 -3.40 -3.94
C SER A 370 -15.81 -3.40 -4.07
N THR A 371 -15.27 -2.60 -4.97
CA THR A 371 -13.83 -2.37 -5.09
C THR A 371 -13.22 -1.79 -3.82
N ARG A 372 -14.04 -1.19 -2.95
CA ARG A 372 -13.64 -0.63 -1.65
C ARG A 372 -13.11 -1.68 -0.66
N PHE A 373 -13.29 -2.97 -0.93
CA PHE A 373 -12.65 -4.03 -0.15
C PHE A 373 -11.14 -4.15 -0.38
N ALA A 374 -10.57 -3.55 -1.43
CA ALA A 374 -9.12 -3.56 -1.70
C ALA A 374 -8.34 -2.71 -0.69
N ASP A 375 -8.21 -3.20 0.52
CA ASP A 375 -7.65 -2.50 1.68
C ASP A 375 -6.98 -3.53 2.60
N GLY A 376 -5.78 -3.24 3.08
CA GLY A 376 -5.00 -4.20 3.88
C GLY A 376 -5.68 -4.58 5.19
N PHE A 377 -6.42 -3.67 5.82
CA PHE A 377 -7.18 -4.00 7.03
C PHE A 377 -8.35 -4.93 6.71
N ARG A 378 -9.11 -4.63 5.63
CA ARG A 378 -10.23 -5.47 5.18
C ARG A 378 -9.79 -6.84 4.68
N TYR A 379 -8.58 -6.95 4.12
CA TYR A 379 -7.97 -8.23 3.74
C TYR A 379 -7.44 -9.04 4.94
N GLY A 380 -7.44 -8.46 6.14
CA GLY A 380 -6.91 -9.12 7.33
C GLY A 380 -5.38 -9.03 7.46
N PHE A 381 -4.72 -8.15 6.69
CA PHE A 381 -3.28 -7.92 6.81
C PHE A 381 -2.90 -7.02 7.99
N GLY A 382 -3.87 -6.54 8.75
CA GLY A 382 -3.72 -5.70 9.94
C GLY A 382 -3.40 -4.25 9.66
N ALA A 383 -2.43 -3.99 8.82
CA ALA A 383 -2.02 -2.66 8.39
C ALA A 383 -1.37 -2.73 6.99
N GLU A 384 -1.28 -1.59 6.30
CA GLU A 384 -0.60 -1.49 5.01
C GLU A 384 0.35 -0.30 4.97
N VAL A 385 1.47 -0.45 4.29
CA VAL A 385 2.40 0.66 4.01
C VAL A 385 2.00 1.44 2.76
N GLY A 386 1.17 0.85 1.91
CA GLY A 386 0.70 1.42 0.65
C GLY A 386 0.06 0.38 -0.24
N ILE A 387 -0.29 0.78 -1.45
CA ILE A 387 -0.83 -0.11 -2.49
C ILE A 387 0.09 -0.04 -3.70
N SER A 388 0.32 -1.18 -4.35
CA SER A 388 1.14 -1.28 -5.57
C SER A 388 0.33 -1.87 -6.71
N THR A 389 0.38 -1.22 -7.88
CA THR A 389 -0.20 -1.74 -9.12
C THR A 389 0.84 -2.36 -10.06
N GLN A 390 2.10 -2.41 -9.63
CA GLN A 390 3.19 -2.99 -10.39
C GLN A 390 3.03 -4.52 -10.51
N LYS A 391 3.60 -5.11 -11.58
CA LYS A 391 3.60 -6.58 -11.76
C LYS A 391 4.67 -7.28 -10.94
N LEU A 392 5.78 -6.60 -10.65
CA LEU A 392 6.79 -7.14 -9.74
C LEU A 392 6.26 -7.06 -8.30
N PRO A 393 6.36 -8.14 -7.52
CA PRO A 393 5.91 -8.14 -6.13
C PRO A 393 6.62 -7.08 -5.27
N PRO A 394 5.92 -6.56 -4.24
CA PRO A 394 4.54 -6.85 -3.88
C PRO A 394 3.52 -6.12 -4.76
N ARG A 395 2.30 -6.67 -4.87
CA ARG A 395 1.18 -6.11 -5.66
C ARG A 395 -0.10 -6.08 -4.83
N GLY A 396 -0.96 -5.08 -5.05
CA GLY A 396 -2.17 -4.83 -4.26
C GLY A 396 -1.85 -4.09 -2.94
N PRO A 397 -2.73 -4.19 -1.92
CA PRO A 397 -2.46 -3.70 -0.57
C PRO A 397 -1.23 -4.40 0.03
N VAL A 398 -0.25 -3.60 0.46
CA VAL A 398 1.05 -4.10 0.91
C VAL A 398 1.14 -4.06 2.43
N GLY A 399 0.96 -5.21 3.06
CA GLY A 399 1.17 -5.44 4.48
C GLY A 399 2.56 -6.00 4.81
N LEU A 400 2.67 -6.76 5.89
CA LEU A 400 3.95 -7.36 6.36
C LEU A 400 4.63 -8.23 5.30
N GLU A 401 3.86 -9.05 4.57
CA GLU A 401 4.39 -9.96 3.55
C GLU A 401 5.04 -9.22 2.39
N GLY A 402 4.61 -7.99 2.09
CA GLY A 402 5.20 -7.16 1.07
C GLY A 402 6.48 -6.44 1.50
N LEU A 403 6.85 -6.52 2.77
CA LEU A 403 8.08 -5.93 3.33
C LEU A 403 9.19 -6.97 3.57
N ILE A 404 9.02 -8.17 3.04
CA ILE A 404 10.01 -9.25 3.09
C ILE A 404 10.41 -9.69 1.70
N THR A 405 11.56 -10.32 1.64
CA THR A 405 12.06 -11.06 0.49
C THR A 405 12.47 -12.46 0.94
N TYR A 406 13.28 -13.15 0.19
CA TYR A 406 13.79 -14.46 0.58
C TYR A 406 15.28 -14.58 0.27
N LYS A 407 15.93 -15.51 0.94
CA LYS A 407 17.28 -15.98 0.61
C LYS A 407 17.29 -17.50 0.51
N TYR A 408 18.21 -18.01 -0.27
CA TYR A 408 18.48 -19.43 -0.33
C TYR A 408 19.52 -19.82 0.72
N GLN A 409 19.25 -20.92 1.44
CA GLN A 409 20.20 -21.59 2.32
C GLN A 409 20.41 -22.99 1.78
N LEU A 410 21.65 -23.35 1.47
CA LEU A 410 22.04 -24.67 0.99
C LEU A 410 22.97 -25.29 2.01
N THR A 411 22.58 -26.44 2.54
CA THR A 411 23.37 -27.24 3.48
C THR A 411 23.82 -28.51 2.79
N GLY A 412 25.10 -28.81 2.85
CA GLY A 412 25.68 -30.01 2.28
C GLY A 412 26.78 -30.58 3.17
N ASP A 413 27.34 -31.69 2.77
CA ASP A 413 28.47 -32.39 3.43
C ASP A 413 29.56 -32.68 2.38
N GLY A 414 30.31 -31.63 1.99
CA GLY A 414 31.40 -31.71 1.03
C GLY A 414 30.97 -31.90 -0.44
N HIS A 415 29.69 -31.61 -0.78
CA HIS A 415 29.20 -31.69 -2.17
C HIS A 415 29.89 -30.65 -3.06
N ILE A 416 30.30 -31.09 -4.25
CA ILE A 416 30.93 -30.22 -5.25
C ILE A 416 30.20 -30.32 -6.59
N VAL A 417 30.12 -29.25 -7.34
CA VAL A 417 29.40 -29.18 -8.62
C VAL A 417 30.02 -30.15 -9.67
N ALA A 418 31.32 -30.42 -9.60
CA ALA A 418 31.97 -31.33 -10.51
C ALA A 418 31.38 -32.75 -10.51
N THR A 419 30.84 -33.22 -9.38
CA THR A 419 30.13 -34.51 -9.26
C THR A 419 28.84 -34.55 -10.11
N TYR A 420 28.26 -33.42 -10.44
CA TYR A 420 27.01 -33.27 -11.18
C TYR A 420 27.23 -32.71 -12.59
N SER A 421 28.48 -32.76 -13.09
CA SER A 421 28.87 -32.21 -14.39
C SER A 421 29.69 -33.21 -15.18
N GLY A 422 29.61 -33.20 -16.53
CA GLY A 422 30.38 -34.08 -17.42
C GLY A 422 29.65 -35.38 -17.79
N ASN A 423 30.38 -36.29 -18.45
CA ASN A 423 29.78 -37.51 -19.02
C ASN A 423 29.34 -38.52 -17.96
N ASP A 424 29.96 -38.50 -16.78
CA ASP A 424 29.65 -39.42 -15.66
C ASP A 424 28.92 -38.66 -14.53
N ALA A 425 28.19 -37.59 -14.86
CA ALA A 425 27.49 -36.76 -13.91
C ALA A 425 26.45 -37.54 -13.10
N ARG A 426 26.47 -37.37 -11.79
CA ARG A 426 25.40 -37.84 -10.90
C ARG A 426 24.15 -37.03 -11.12
N SER A 427 22.99 -37.67 -11.13
CA SER A 427 21.69 -36.97 -11.24
C SER A 427 21.24 -36.43 -9.89
N PHE A 428 20.62 -35.23 -9.91
CA PHE A 428 19.91 -34.71 -8.75
C PHE A 428 18.61 -35.50 -8.48
N THR A 429 18.20 -35.58 -7.23
CA THR A 429 16.91 -36.19 -6.82
C THR A 429 15.77 -35.20 -6.84
N HIS A 430 16.03 -33.93 -6.55
CA HIS A 430 15.06 -32.83 -6.48
C HIS A 430 13.76 -33.19 -5.70
N ARG A 431 13.91 -33.80 -4.54
CA ARG A 431 12.79 -34.27 -3.69
C ARG A 431 12.34 -33.17 -2.76
N ASP A 432 11.07 -32.77 -2.83
CA ASP A 432 10.49 -31.87 -1.85
C ASP A 432 10.32 -32.59 -0.49
N LEU A 433 10.66 -31.86 0.61
CA LEU A 433 10.67 -32.35 1.99
C LEU A 433 9.54 -31.80 2.82
#